data_7011e07dd2fb810a960424fa54ba2f0e
#
_entry.id   7011e07dd2fb810a960424fa54ba2f0e
#
_cell.length_a   1.000
_cell.length_b   1.000
_cell.length_c   1.000
_cell.angle_alpha   90.00
_cell.angle_beta   90.00
_cell.angle_gamma   90.00
#
_symmetry.space_group_name_H-M   'P 1'
#
loop_
_entity.id
_entity.type
_entity.pdbx_description
1 polymer ?
#
loop_
_entity_poly.entity_id
_entity_poly.type
_entity_poly.pdbx_seq_one_letter_code
_entity_poly.pdbx_strand_id
1 'polypeptide(L)'
;ADVLLLDHIQFLAGKESTQEEFFHTFNTLHNDGRQIVIASDRPAKEIKSLEERLRTRFEWGLTADIQPPDFETRVAIVKRKAELLNLDLPDDVAEYIANHLKQNIRQLEGAVKKLNAYYMLEGIAPCIGVTTTAIKDTLNDSQPIPVTIEKILNEVARTYNVMPADIRGKKRNANVSAARQMTMYIIREVTGMSM
;
A
#
# COMPACT_ATOMS: atom_id res chain seq x y z
N ALA A 1 5.58 14.70 -29.53
CA ALA A 1 4.47 14.30 -28.65
C ALA A 1 3.71 15.54 -28.23
N ASP A 2 2.38 15.49 -28.22
CA ASP A 2 1.53 16.62 -27.83
C ASP A 2 1.33 16.70 -26.31
N VAL A 3 1.49 15.58 -25.63
CA VAL A 3 1.40 15.45 -24.18
C VAL A 3 2.52 14.54 -23.66
N LEU A 4 3.18 14.96 -22.61
CA LEU A 4 4.12 14.12 -21.83
C LEU A 4 3.47 13.76 -20.50
N LEU A 5 3.32 12.46 -20.24
CA LEU A 5 2.85 11.93 -18.95
C LEU A 5 4.01 11.26 -18.26
N LEU A 6 4.30 11.68 -17.03
CA LEU A 6 5.35 11.10 -16.19
C LEU A 6 4.78 10.68 -14.85
N ASP A 7 5.02 9.45 -14.48
CA ASP A 7 4.66 8.93 -13.17
C ASP A 7 5.90 8.67 -12.33
N HIS A 8 5.75 8.75 -11.02
CA HIS A 8 6.81 8.44 -10.04
C HIS A 8 8.06 9.29 -10.17
N ILE A 9 7.92 10.61 -10.32
CA ILE A 9 9.09 11.51 -10.48
C ILE A 9 10.03 11.50 -9.28
N GLN A 10 9.60 11.04 -8.10
CA GLN A 10 10.48 10.87 -6.94
C GLN A 10 11.66 9.92 -7.22
N PHE A 11 11.59 9.07 -8.24
CA PHE A 11 12.71 8.22 -8.67
C PHE A 11 13.84 8.95 -9.40
N LEU A 12 13.64 10.23 -9.72
CA LEU A 12 14.72 11.11 -10.21
C LEU A 12 15.67 11.52 -9.08
N ALA A 13 15.22 11.43 -7.82
CA ALA A 13 16.03 11.83 -6.66
C ALA A 13 17.41 11.14 -6.65
N GLY A 14 18.47 11.93 -6.51
CA GLY A 14 19.85 11.43 -6.45
C GLY A 14 20.45 10.97 -7.78
N LYS A 15 19.76 11.18 -8.91
CA LYS A 15 20.25 10.81 -10.26
C LYS A 15 20.57 12.06 -11.08
N GLU A 16 21.68 12.72 -10.77
CA GLU A 16 22.05 14.02 -11.33
C GLU A 16 21.99 14.07 -12.87
N SER A 17 22.65 13.11 -13.57
CA SER A 17 22.59 13.06 -15.04
C SER A 17 21.18 12.94 -15.59
N THR A 18 20.32 12.14 -14.94
CA THR A 18 18.92 11.95 -15.38
C THR A 18 18.11 13.21 -15.13
N GLN A 19 18.36 13.90 -14.02
CA GLN A 19 17.72 15.17 -13.72
C GLN A 19 18.09 16.26 -14.74
N GLU A 20 19.35 16.30 -15.16
CA GLU A 20 19.84 17.25 -16.17
C GLU A 20 19.15 17.02 -17.53
N GLU A 21 19.17 15.79 -18.02
CA GLU A 21 18.49 15.40 -19.27
C GLU A 21 16.98 15.69 -19.23
N PHE A 22 16.38 15.37 -18.09
CA PHE A 22 14.98 15.64 -17.89
C PHE A 22 14.65 17.15 -17.87
N PHE A 23 15.50 17.95 -17.25
CA PHE A 23 15.37 19.41 -17.25
C PHE A 23 15.36 19.99 -18.66
N HIS A 24 16.26 19.53 -19.54
CA HIS A 24 16.30 19.95 -20.93
C HIS A 24 15.05 19.51 -21.69
N THR A 25 14.63 18.28 -21.52
CA THR A 25 13.39 17.76 -22.14
C THR A 25 12.16 18.54 -21.68
N PHE A 26 12.04 18.81 -20.37
CA PHE A 26 10.96 19.61 -19.81
C PHE A 26 10.91 21.01 -20.45
N ASN A 27 12.05 21.72 -20.50
CA ASN A 27 12.11 23.06 -21.06
C ASN A 27 11.74 23.07 -22.54
N THR A 28 12.21 22.12 -23.33
CA THR A 28 11.89 22.01 -24.75
C THR A 28 10.38 21.86 -24.95
N LEU A 29 9.76 20.91 -24.25
CA LEU A 29 8.31 20.68 -24.37
C LEU A 29 7.49 21.85 -23.85
N HIS A 30 7.91 22.46 -22.77
CA HIS A 30 7.23 23.63 -22.20
C HIS A 30 7.30 24.82 -23.16
N ASN A 31 8.47 25.11 -23.76
CA ASN A 31 8.65 26.19 -24.70
C ASN A 31 7.87 25.97 -26.01
N ASP A 32 7.70 24.72 -26.42
CA ASP A 32 6.87 24.33 -27.57
C ASP A 32 5.35 24.35 -27.24
N GLY A 33 4.96 24.79 -26.04
CA GLY A 33 3.55 24.85 -25.63
C GLY A 33 2.91 23.46 -25.45
N ARG A 34 3.71 22.40 -25.22
CA ARG A 34 3.20 21.05 -25.04
C ARG A 34 2.72 20.83 -23.60
N GLN A 35 1.68 20.02 -23.45
CA GLN A 35 1.16 19.67 -22.12
C GLN A 35 2.10 18.69 -21.42
N ILE A 36 2.44 19.00 -20.17
CA ILE A 36 3.20 18.10 -19.30
C ILE A 36 2.33 17.78 -18.09
N VAL A 37 2.19 16.50 -17.76
CA VAL A 37 1.49 16.00 -16.57
C VAL A 37 2.45 15.12 -15.78
N ILE A 38 2.63 15.45 -14.52
CA ILE A 38 3.60 14.81 -13.63
C ILE A 38 2.88 14.28 -12.41
N ALA A 39 3.15 13.02 -12.03
CA ALA A 39 2.62 12.42 -10.81
C ALA A 39 3.76 12.04 -9.86
N SER A 40 3.50 12.18 -8.56
CA SER A 40 4.42 11.85 -7.48
C SER A 40 3.67 11.34 -6.26
N ASP A 41 4.33 10.55 -5.42
CA ASP A 41 3.81 10.11 -4.12
C ASP A 41 3.91 11.19 -3.03
N ARG A 42 4.61 12.31 -3.33
CA ARG A 42 4.83 13.42 -2.40
C ARG A 42 5.05 14.73 -3.16
N PRO A 43 4.83 15.88 -2.51
CA PRO A 43 5.12 17.19 -3.09
C PRO A 43 6.60 17.32 -3.50
N ALA A 44 6.87 18.08 -4.58
CA ALA A 44 8.24 18.28 -5.09
C ALA A 44 9.21 18.80 -4.04
N LYS A 45 8.74 19.66 -3.12
CA LYS A 45 9.53 20.20 -1.98
C LYS A 45 10.01 19.13 -0.99
N GLU A 46 9.34 17.98 -0.93
CA GLU A 46 9.66 16.89 -0.01
C GLU A 46 10.58 15.82 -0.66
N ILE A 47 10.82 15.92 -1.97
CA ILE A 47 11.73 15.04 -2.67
C ILE A 47 13.16 15.47 -2.37
N LYS A 48 13.82 14.73 -1.47
CA LYS A 48 15.22 14.96 -1.14
C LYS A 48 16.09 14.72 -2.38
N SER A 49 17.15 15.50 -2.55
CA SER A 49 18.09 15.41 -3.68
C SER A 49 17.45 15.65 -5.08
N LEU A 50 16.29 16.33 -5.11
CA LEU A 50 15.79 16.92 -6.35
C LEU A 50 16.41 18.30 -6.53
N GLU A 51 16.98 18.57 -7.72
CA GLU A 51 17.57 19.85 -8.03
C GLU A 51 16.56 21.01 -7.96
N GLU A 52 16.99 22.13 -7.41
CA GLU A 52 16.16 23.32 -7.22
C GLU A 52 15.48 23.80 -8.49
N ARG A 53 16.22 23.74 -9.62
CA ARG A 53 15.70 24.14 -10.95
C ARG A 53 14.53 23.24 -11.39
N LEU A 54 14.55 21.92 -11.11
CA LEU A 54 13.43 21.02 -11.39
C LEU A 54 12.27 21.25 -10.43
N ARG A 55 12.58 21.42 -9.15
CA ARG A 55 11.57 21.73 -8.12
C ARG A 55 10.76 22.96 -8.48
N THR A 56 11.42 24.05 -8.83
CA THR A 56 10.77 25.29 -9.28
C THR A 56 9.87 25.05 -10.50
N ARG A 57 10.33 24.26 -11.47
CA ARG A 57 9.52 23.93 -12.66
C ARG A 57 8.27 23.13 -12.33
N PHE A 58 8.36 22.17 -11.41
CA PHE A 58 7.20 21.36 -11.00
C PHE A 58 6.17 22.17 -10.20
N GLU A 59 6.62 23.16 -9.43
CA GLU A 59 5.75 24.07 -8.68
C GLU A 59 5.15 25.18 -9.54
N TRP A 60 5.64 25.39 -10.75
CA TRP A 60 5.19 26.47 -11.65
C TRP A 60 3.81 26.22 -12.27
N GLY A 61 3.37 24.97 -12.33
CA GLY A 61 2.10 24.55 -12.89
C GLY A 61 0.99 24.42 -11.84
N LEU A 62 -0.14 23.87 -12.29
CA LEU A 62 -1.23 23.52 -11.39
C LEU A 62 -0.83 22.27 -10.59
N THR A 63 -0.72 22.42 -9.28
CA THR A 63 -0.53 21.28 -8.36
C THR A 63 -1.88 20.88 -7.78
N ALA A 64 -2.27 19.62 -8.00
CA ALA A 64 -3.47 19.01 -7.43
C ALA A 64 -3.09 17.90 -6.47
N ASP A 65 -3.63 17.95 -5.26
CA ASP A 65 -3.44 16.92 -4.25
C ASP A 65 -4.61 15.92 -4.31
N ILE A 66 -4.28 14.63 -4.39
CA ILE A 66 -5.26 13.54 -4.45
C ILE A 66 -5.31 12.90 -3.07
N GLN A 67 -6.35 13.22 -2.32
CA GLN A 67 -6.58 12.67 -0.99
C GLN A 67 -7.11 11.23 -1.03
N PRO A 68 -6.90 10.43 0.03
CA PRO A 68 -7.56 9.14 0.18
C PRO A 68 -9.09 9.29 0.05
N PRO A 69 -9.78 8.39 -0.67
CA PRO A 69 -11.21 8.49 -0.87
C PRO A 69 -11.99 8.26 0.43
N ASP A 70 -13.13 8.95 0.57
CA ASP A 70 -14.12 8.68 1.61
C ASP A 70 -14.80 7.32 1.40
N PHE A 71 -15.70 6.96 2.31
CA PHE A 71 -16.39 5.67 2.25
C PHE A 71 -17.23 5.51 0.98
N GLU A 72 -18.01 6.54 0.63
CA GLU A 72 -18.90 6.50 -0.54
C GLU A 72 -18.12 6.38 -1.85
N THR A 73 -17.05 7.13 -1.96
CA THR A 73 -16.12 7.04 -3.10
C THR A 73 -15.47 5.66 -3.19
N ARG A 74 -15.08 5.04 -2.05
CA ARG A 74 -14.54 3.67 -2.07
C ARG A 74 -15.56 2.66 -2.56
N VAL A 75 -16.83 2.75 -2.10
CA VAL A 75 -17.92 1.89 -2.58
C VAL A 75 -18.11 2.07 -4.09
N ALA A 76 -18.14 3.31 -4.57
CA ALA A 76 -18.26 3.60 -6.01
C ALA A 76 -17.09 3.01 -6.82
N ILE A 77 -15.85 3.09 -6.31
CA ILE A 77 -14.68 2.48 -6.95
C ILE A 77 -14.82 0.96 -7.02
N VAL A 78 -15.24 0.31 -5.93
CA VAL A 78 -15.43 -1.15 -5.88
C VAL A 78 -16.47 -1.59 -6.92
N LYS A 79 -17.64 -0.93 -6.94
CA LYS A 79 -18.71 -1.19 -7.90
C LYS A 79 -18.23 -1.00 -9.35
N ARG A 80 -17.56 0.13 -9.62
CA ARG A 80 -17.03 0.40 -10.98
C ARG A 80 -16.00 -0.64 -11.42
N LYS A 81 -15.15 -1.12 -10.51
CA LYS A 81 -14.18 -2.18 -10.84
C LYS A 81 -14.86 -3.54 -11.07
N ALA A 82 -15.94 -3.84 -10.37
CA ALA A 82 -16.76 -5.05 -10.59
C ALA A 82 -17.46 -4.99 -11.97
N GLU A 83 -18.08 -3.86 -12.31
CA GLU A 83 -18.68 -3.63 -13.63
C GLU A 83 -17.69 -3.87 -14.79
N LEU A 84 -16.47 -3.33 -14.68
CA LEU A 84 -15.42 -3.50 -15.68
C LEU A 84 -15.01 -4.97 -15.89
N LEU A 85 -15.24 -5.82 -14.89
CA LEU A 85 -14.97 -7.25 -14.94
C LEU A 85 -16.24 -8.08 -15.25
N ASN A 86 -17.38 -7.42 -15.50
CA ASN A 86 -18.70 -8.05 -15.66
C ASN A 86 -19.05 -8.96 -14.47
N LEU A 87 -18.62 -8.57 -13.27
CA LEU A 87 -18.92 -9.28 -12.03
C LEU A 87 -20.16 -8.64 -11.37
N ASP A 88 -21.21 -9.42 -11.21
CA ASP A 88 -22.37 -9.02 -10.43
C ASP A 88 -22.00 -9.00 -8.95
N LEU A 89 -21.86 -7.79 -8.39
CA LEU A 89 -21.39 -7.57 -7.03
C LEU A 89 -22.52 -6.96 -6.18
N PRO A 90 -23.04 -7.69 -5.19
CA PRO A 90 -24.04 -7.16 -4.27
C PRO A 90 -23.55 -5.92 -3.51
N ASP A 91 -24.51 -5.02 -3.19
CA ASP A 91 -24.20 -3.76 -2.52
C ASP A 91 -23.57 -3.95 -1.14
N ASP A 92 -24.06 -4.91 -0.37
CA ASP A 92 -23.52 -5.27 0.94
C ASP A 92 -22.07 -5.77 0.88
N VAL A 93 -21.72 -6.48 -0.19
CA VAL A 93 -20.33 -6.93 -0.45
C VAL A 93 -19.45 -5.74 -0.80
N ALA A 94 -19.92 -4.82 -1.64
CA ALA A 94 -19.17 -3.61 -1.99
C ALA A 94 -18.90 -2.74 -0.75
N GLU A 95 -19.91 -2.53 0.09
CA GLU A 95 -19.79 -1.81 1.34
C GLU A 95 -18.86 -2.51 2.34
N TYR A 96 -18.93 -3.85 2.42
CA TYR A 96 -18.05 -4.64 3.26
C TYR A 96 -16.57 -4.44 2.88
N ILE A 97 -16.25 -4.52 1.59
CA ILE A 97 -14.90 -4.26 1.07
C ILE A 97 -14.45 -2.85 1.41
N ALA A 98 -15.29 -1.83 1.14
CA ALA A 98 -14.98 -0.43 1.38
C ALA A 98 -14.78 -0.10 2.87
N ASN A 99 -15.46 -0.80 3.77
CA ASN A 99 -15.30 -0.64 5.21
C ASN A 99 -13.98 -1.22 5.75
N HIS A 100 -13.53 -2.32 5.17
CA HIS A 100 -12.35 -3.04 5.67
C HIS A 100 -11.05 -2.59 5.00
N LEU A 101 -11.08 -2.17 3.73
CA LEU A 101 -9.92 -1.73 2.96
C LEU A 101 -9.92 -0.20 2.80
N LYS A 102 -9.39 0.52 3.80
CA LYS A 102 -9.49 1.99 3.88
C LYS A 102 -8.29 2.73 3.31
N GLN A 103 -7.12 2.11 3.29
CA GLN A 103 -5.86 2.82 3.10
C GLN A 103 -5.35 2.83 1.66
N ASN A 104 -5.73 1.85 0.85
CA ASN A 104 -5.13 1.66 -0.46
C ASN A 104 -6.17 1.22 -1.51
N ILE A 105 -6.37 2.08 -2.53
CA ILE A 105 -7.28 1.79 -3.64
C ILE A 105 -6.87 0.52 -4.40
N ARG A 106 -5.56 0.23 -4.52
CA ARG A 106 -5.09 -1.02 -5.14
C ARG A 106 -5.57 -2.26 -4.40
N GLN A 107 -5.78 -2.18 -3.09
CA GLN A 107 -6.35 -3.27 -2.31
C GLN A 107 -7.84 -3.48 -2.62
N LEU A 108 -8.60 -2.41 -2.85
CA LEU A 108 -10.00 -2.51 -3.30
C LEU A 108 -10.08 -3.24 -4.65
N GLU A 109 -9.26 -2.83 -5.60
CA GLU A 109 -9.17 -3.48 -6.91
C GLU A 109 -8.71 -4.94 -6.80
N GLY A 110 -7.73 -5.22 -5.97
CA GLY A 110 -7.26 -6.58 -5.69
C GLY A 110 -8.34 -7.49 -5.11
N ALA A 111 -9.16 -6.96 -4.19
CA ALA A 111 -10.29 -7.69 -3.61
C ALA A 111 -11.34 -8.06 -4.69
N VAL A 112 -11.71 -7.11 -5.55
CA VAL A 112 -12.64 -7.37 -6.65
C VAL A 112 -12.10 -8.40 -7.64
N LYS A 113 -10.81 -8.30 -7.99
CA LYS A 113 -10.15 -9.30 -8.86
C LYS A 113 -10.14 -10.71 -8.25
N LYS A 114 -9.90 -10.83 -6.94
CA LYS A 114 -9.96 -12.12 -6.24
C LYS A 114 -11.38 -12.70 -6.26
N LEU A 115 -12.41 -11.88 -5.99
CA LEU A 115 -13.80 -12.33 -6.08
C LEU A 115 -14.18 -12.78 -7.48
N ASN A 116 -13.74 -12.03 -8.49
CA ASN A 116 -13.96 -12.44 -9.88
C ASN A 116 -13.27 -13.77 -10.22
N ALA A 117 -12.08 -14.01 -9.68
CA ALA A 117 -11.40 -15.28 -9.84
C ALA A 117 -12.18 -16.45 -9.19
N TYR A 118 -12.71 -16.30 -7.98
CA TYR A 118 -13.58 -17.29 -7.34
C TYR A 118 -14.83 -17.56 -8.18
N TYR A 119 -15.46 -16.51 -8.71
CA TYR A 119 -16.62 -16.65 -9.58
C TYR A 119 -16.31 -17.41 -10.86
N MET A 120 -15.22 -17.06 -11.54
CA MET A 120 -14.85 -17.68 -12.82
C MET A 120 -14.32 -19.11 -12.69
N LEU A 121 -13.59 -19.42 -11.60
CA LEU A 121 -12.94 -20.73 -11.45
C LEU A 121 -13.82 -21.74 -10.71
N GLU A 122 -14.60 -21.28 -9.74
CA GLU A 122 -15.37 -22.15 -8.84
C GLU A 122 -16.89 -21.98 -9.00
N GLY A 123 -17.33 -20.99 -9.79
CA GLY A 123 -18.75 -20.65 -9.94
C GLY A 123 -19.39 -20.05 -8.68
N ILE A 124 -18.57 -19.61 -7.72
CA ILE A 124 -19.05 -19.09 -6.43
C ILE A 124 -19.40 -17.61 -6.58
N ALA A 125 -20.68 -17.28 -6.42
CA ALA A 125 -21.15 -15.90 -6.46
C ALA A 125 -20.56 -15.07 -5.30
N PRO A 126 -20.25 -13.78 -5.51
CA PRO A 126 -19.77 -12.88 -4.46
C PRO A 126 -20.76 -12.82 -3.31
N CYS A 127 -20.26 -13.08 -2.10
CA CYS A 127 -21.00 -12.93 -0.86
C CYS A 127 -20.02 -12.55 0.27
N ILE A 128 -20.53 -12.10 1.40
CA ILE A 128 -19.69 -11.65 2.54
C ILE A 128 -18.74 -12.75 3.02
N GLY A 129 -19.17 -14.01 3.05
CA GLY A 129 -18.34 -15.14 3.49
C GLY A 129 -17.11 -15.35 2.60
N VAL A 130 -17.31 -15.37 1.27
CA VAL A 130 -16.22 -15.47 0.29
C VAL A 130 -15.32 -14.24 0.34
N THR A 131 -15.94 -13.06 0.46
CA THR A 131 -15.20 -11.79 0.55
C THR A 131 -14.30 -11.74 1.77
N THR A 132 -14.78 -12.16 2.93
CA THR A 132 -13.97 -12.23 4.16
C THR A 132 -12.72 -13.09 3.96
N THR A 133 -12.86 -14.22 3.27
CA THR A 133 -11.73 -15.11 2.94
C THR A 133 -10.80 -14.44 1.94
N ALA A 134 -11.35 -13.84 0.88
CA ALA A 134 -10.58 -13.21 -0.18
C ALA A 134 -9.71 -12.02 0.29
N ILE A 135 -10.21 -11.23 1.28
CA ILE A 135 -9.48 -10.05 1.78
C ILE A 135 -8.65 -10.32 3.03
N LYS A 136 -8.76 -11.52 3.64
CA LYS A 136 -8.08 -11.85 4.90
C LYS A 136 -6.58 -11.62 4.86
N ASP A 137 -5.93 -12.08 3.80
CA ASP A 137 -4.48 -11.89 3.62
C ASP A 137 -4.14 -10.42 3.46
N THR A 138 -4.93 -9.69 2.67
CA THR A 138 -4.76 -8.25 2.45
C THR A 138 -4.91 -7.45 3.75
N LEU A 139 -5.80 -7.85 4.63
CA LEU A 139 -5.97 -7.24 5.96
C LEU A 139 -4.78 -7.54 6.87
N ASN A 140 -4.22 -8.74 6.79
CA ASN A 140 -3.05 -9.13 7.58
C ASN A 140 -1.80 -8.36 7.14
N ASP A 141 -1.58 -8.20 5.83
CA ASP A 141 -0.47 -7.43 5.27
C ASP A 141 -0.56 -5.92 5.58
N SER A 142 -1.75 -5.42 5.87
CA SER A 142 -2.00 -4.00 6.16
C SER A 142 -1.80 -3.62 7.62
N GLN A 143 -1.47 -4.59 8.51
CA GLN A 143 -1.31 -4.28 9.92
C GLN A 143 0.03 -3.58 10.21
N PRO A 144 0.02 -2.51 11.02
CA PRO A 144 1.26 -1.86 11.44
C PRO A 144 2.22 -2.86 12.10
N ILE A 145 3.52 -2.74 11.82
CA ILE A 145 4.57 -3.58 12.41
C ILE A 145 4.44 -3.76 13.93
N PRO A 146 4.14 -2.71 14.73
CA PRO A 146 3.93 -2.86 16.17
C PRO A 146 2.79 -3.81 16.54
N VAL A 147 1.67 -3.78 15.80
CA VAL A 147 0.52 -4.67 16.02
C VAL A 147 0.88 -6.11 15.66
N THR A 148 1.66 -6.30 14.60
CA THR A 148 2.17 -7.62 14.21
C THR A 148 3.11 -8.18 15.27
N ILE A 149 4.02 -7.38 15.81
CA ILE A 149 4.95 -7.78 16.89
C ILE A 149 4.18 -8.20 18.15
N GLU A 150 3.15 -7.45 18.56
CA GLU A 150 2.31 -7.82 19.70
C GLU A 150 1.61 -9.17 19.50
N LYS A 151 1.06 -9.40 18.31
CA LYS A 151 0.42 -10.69 18.00
C LYS A 151 1.41 -11.85 18.04
N ILE A 152 2.58 -11.69 17.43
CA ILE A 152 3.63 -12.71 17.45
C ILE A 152 4.04 -13.02 18.90
N LEU A 153 4.26 -11.97 19.69
CA LEU A 153 4.69 -12.11 21.08
C LEU A 153 3.64 -12.84 21.93
N ASN A 154 2.37 -12.52 21.78
CA ASN A 154 1.27 -13.16 22.48
C ASN A 154 1.12 -14.64 22.08
N GLU A 155 1.25 -14.96 20.79
CA GLU A 155 1.13 -16.34 20.30
C GLU A 155 2.30 -17.22 20.75
N VAL A 156 3.53 -16.69 20.69
CA VAL A 156 4.71 -17.39 21.21
C VAL A 156 4.62 -17.59 22.73
N ALA A 157 4.16 -16.57 23.45
CA ALA A 157 3.96 -16.66 24.90
C ALA A 157 2.98 -17.77 25.26
N ARG A 158 1.88 -17.87 24.51
CA ARG A 158 0.88 -18.94 24.67
C ARG A 158 1.48 -20.33 24.38
N THR A 159 2.22 -20.47 23.27
CA THR A 159 2.82 -21.75 22.85
C THR A 159 3.85 -22.27 23.86
N TYR A 160 4.68 -21.39 24.40
CA TYR A 160 5.71 -21.73 25.37
C TYR A 160 5.23 -21.69 26.83
N ASN A 161 3.95 -21.38 27.05
CA ASN A 161 3.34 -21.24 28.37
C ASN A 161 4.12 -20.28 29.29
N VAL A 162 4.46 -19.13 28.78
CA VAL A 162 5.15 -18.04 29.48
C VAL A 162 4.36 -16.73 29.36
N MET A 163 4.60 -15.77 30.26
CA MET A 163 3.94 -14.48 30.13
C MET A 163 4.64 -13.60 29.08
N PRO A 164 3.90 -12.82 28.28
CA PRO A 164 4.49 -11.87 27.32
C PRO A 164 5.49 -10.90 27.97
N ALA A 165 5.21 -10.47 29.21
CA ALA A 165 6.10 -9.62 30.00
C ALA A 165 7.44 -10.31 30.33
N ASP A 166 7.47 -11.62 30.51
CA ASP A 166 8.71 -12.36 30.77
C ASP A 166 9.61 -12.44 29.53
N ILE A 167 9.00 -12.55 28.33
CA ILE A 167 9.75 -12.54 27.05
C ILE A 167 10.45 -11.18 26.87
N ARG A 168 9.78 -10.08 27.19
CA ARG A 168 10.34 -8.71 27.14
C ARG A 168 11.29 -8.42 28.29
N GLY A 169 11.15 -9.12 29.39
CA GLY A 169 11.89 -8.88 30.61
C GLY A 169 13.29 -9.50 30.62
N LYS A 170 13.95 -9.42 31.81
CA LYS A 170 15.31 -9.93 32.03
C LYS A 170 15.33 -11.38 32.57
N LYS A 171 14.19 -12.03 32.65
CA LYS A 171 14.07 -13.40 33.16
C LYS A 171 14.86 -14.40 32.29
N ARG A 172 15.60 -15.33 32.93
CA ARG A 172 16.57 -16.22 32.24
C ARG A 172 16.31 -17.71 32.54
N ASN A 173 15.04 -18.15 32.55
CA ASN A 173 14.79 -19.61 32.58
C ASN A 173 14.78 -20.17 31.13
N ALA A 174 14.93 -21.49 31.00
CA ALA A 174 15.08 -22.17 29.71
C ALA A 174 13.88 -21.88 28.78
N ASN A 175 12.65 -21.97 29.28
CA ASN A 175 11.43 -21.76 28.50
C ASN A 175 11.31 -20.30 28.03
N VAL A 176 11.61 -19.32 28.87
CA VAL A 176 11.58 -17.89 28.50
C VAL A 176 12.68 -17.56 27.50
N SER A 177 13.86 -18.19 27.64
CA SER A 177 14.95 -17.99 26.69
C SER A 177 14.59 -18.53 25.29
N ALA A 178 14.03 -19.74 25.23
CA ALA A 178 13.54 -20.34 23.99
C ALA A 178 12.42 -19.52 23.35
N ALA A 179 11.43 -19.08 24.14
CA ALA A 179 10.35 -18.23 23.68
C ALA A 179 10.88 -16.90 23.12
N ARG A 180 11.87 -16.29 23.77
CA ARG A 180 12.50 -15.04 23.31
C ARG A 180 13.21 -15.24 21.97
N GLN A 181 13.99 -16.30 21.81
CA GLN A 181 14.66 -16.62 20.55
C GLN A 181 13.66 -16.87 19.42
N MET A 182 12.60 -17.64 19.68
CA MET A 182 11.54 -17.89 18.70
C MET A 182 10.81 -16.60 18.31
N THR A 183 10.49 -15.74 19.29
CA THR A 183 9.88 -14.43 19.02
C THR A 183 10.75 -13.57 18.12
N MET A 184 12.05 -13.49 18.41
CA MET A 184 13.01 -12.74 17.60
C MET A 184 13.11 -13.30 16.18
N TYR A 185 13.19 -14.63 16.05
CA TYR A 185 13.23 -15.29 14.74
C TYR A 185 11.98 -14.96 13.89
N ILE A 186 10.78 -15.16 14.45
CA ILE A 186 9.52 -14.93 13.73
C ILE A 186 9.36 -13.43 13.36
N ILE A 187 9.70 -12.51 14.28
CA ILE A 187 9.64 -11.07 13.99
C ILE A 187 10.54 -10.75 12.80
N ARG A 188 11.77 -11.25 12.79
CA ARG A 188 12.71 -11.02 11.67
C ARG A 188 12.17 -11.56 10.35
N GLU A 189 11.65 -12.79 10.31
CA GLU A 189 11.10 -13.42 9.12
C GLU A 189 9.85 -12.69 8.59
N VAL A 190 8.97 -12.26 9.49
CA VAL A 190 7.68 -11.66 9.12
C VAL A 190 7.81 -10.17 8.80
N THR A 191 8.69 -9.44 9.48
CA THR A 191 8.78 -7.97 9.36
C THR A 191 10.00 -7.49 8.59
N GLY A 192 10.97 -8.37 8.30
CA GLY A 192 12.23 -7.99 7.67
C GLY A 192 13.13 -7.08 8.54
N MET A 193 12.78 -6.87 9.81
CA MET A 193 13.57 -6.01 10.71
C MET A 193 14.89 -6.69 11.09
N SER A 194 15.99 -5.95 10.99
CA SER A 194 17.26 -6.32 11.63
C SER A 194 17.16 -6.05 13.13
N MET A 195 17.55 -7.05 13.94
CA MET A 195 17.68 -6.90 15.39
C MET A 195 19.12 -6.61 15.79
#